data_ab6254e8a1d1f3da1129264f93d5d39f
#
_entry.id   ab6254e8a1d1f3da1129264f93d5d39f
#
_cell.length_a   1.000
_cell.length_b   1.000
_cell.length_c   1.000
_cell.angle_alpha   90.00
_cell.angle_beta   90.00
_cell.angle_gamma   90.00
#
_symmetry.space_group_name_H-M   'P 1'
#
loop_
_entity.id
_entity.type
_entity.pdbx_description
1 polymer ?
#
loop_
_entity_poly.entity_id
_entity_poly.type
_entity_poly.pdbx_seq_one_letter_code
_entity_poly.pdbx_strand_id
1 'polypeptide(L)'
;MKNTLQERTAEAVGREARKPFSAPRSQGSPSATISAGIVLGMLVMMIIPAILALRSVRIPAILEVQPDASPHGYTWSLLLFIVPILVITVWFLRTEELEIPQRAFWRTIGILVPTGCLLDVICAQWCFYYPHPRSTLGILAPALGHWVPIEEYVFYLTGFIMILLLYVWLGEYWLAAYTVEDYRGQSRALPKLLKFHPMSLVVGVVLIAAAIIYKKFFSAVEAGLPGYFIVLVAGGLIPSVSLYPVTRRFINWRALSLTMFFILLISMLWEATLALPYGWWNYQHHAMLGLFIGAWSDLPIEAVLVWLAVTYGTVILFEAVKIWQASGRRAREMFLGNTTAVEKP
;
A
#
# COMPACT_ATOMS: atom_id res chain seq x y z
N MET A 1 41.01 -43.73 24.14
CA MET A 1 41.63 -42.92 23.08
C MET A 1 40.82 -42.77 21.80
N LYS A 2 39.56 -43.27 21.71
CA LYS A 2 38.69 -43.10 20.53
C LYS A 2 37.67 -41.97 20.64
N ASN A 3 37.38 -41.43 21.83
CA ASN A 3 36.35 -40.39 22.01
C ASN A 3 36.86 -38.97 21.76
N THR A 4 38.14 -38.72 21.83
CA THR A 4 38.75 -37.37 21.65
C THR A 4 38.85 -36.94 20.17
N LEU A 5 38.82 -37.86 19.23
CA LEU A 5 38.87 -37.55 17.79
C LEU A 5 37.48 -37.19 17.22
N GLN A 6 36.42 -37.78 17.75
CA GLN A 6 35.03 -37.44 17.33
C GLN A 6 34.59 -36.07 17.85
N GLU A 7 34.97 -35.71 19.07
CA GLU A 7 34.67 -34.37 19.60
C GLU A 7 35.39 -33.24 18.84
N ARG A 8 36.66 -33.45 18.46
CA ARG A 8 37.41 -32.46 17.67
C ARG A 8 36.89 -32.32 16.25
N THR A 9 36.34 -33.36 15.64
CA THR A 9 35.73 -33.28 14.31
C THR A 9 34.37 -32.60 14.37
N ALA A 10 33.59 -32.81 15.42
CA ALA A 10 32.32 -32.11 15.63
C ALA A 10 32.49 -30.62 15.91
N GLU A 11 33.55 -30.23 16.70
CA GLU A 11 33.87 -28.81 16.92
C GLU A 11 34.43 -28.12 15.67
N ALA A 12 35.19 -28.80 14.83
CA ALA A 12 35.72 -28.25 13.59
C ALA A 12 34.62 -28.02 12.56
N VAL A 13 33.66 -28.96 12.42
CA VAL A 13 32.50 -28.82 11.53
C VAL A 13 31.54 -27.73 12.05
N GLY A 14 31.38 -27.60 13.38
CA GLY A 14 30.56 -26.56 13.99
C GLY A 14 31.14 -25.14 13.85
N ARG A 15 32.46 -25.00 13.68
CA ARG A 15 33.11 -23.70 13.45
C ARG A 15 33.15 -23.24 12.00
N GLU A 16 33.14 -24.16 11.03
CA GLU A 16 33.04 -23.79 9.61
C GLU A 16 31.61 -23.39 9.19
N ALA A 17 30.58 -23.90 9.87
CA ALA A 17 29.20 -23.58 9.58
C ALA A 17 28.74 -22.19 10.07
N ARG A 18 29.58 -21.43 10.75
CA ARG A 18 29.28 -20.07 11.20
C ARG A 18 30.37 -19.06 10.81
N LYS A 19 30.75 -19.04 9.55
CA LYS A 19 31.24 -17.77 9.00
C LYS A 19 30.01 -16.91 8.81
N PRO A 20 29.86 -15.78 9.52
CA PRO A 20 28.80 -14.84 9.20
C PRO A 20 29.00 -14.50 7.73
N PHE A 21 27.96 -14.70 6.94
CA PHE A 21 27.89 -14.18 5.57
C PHE A 21 28.28 -12.72 5.69
N SER A 22 29.50 -12.39 5.26
CA SER A 22 29.95 -11.00 5.25
C SER A 22 29.04 -10.31 4.26
N ALA A 23 28.03 -9.63 4.80
CA ALA A 23 27.14 -8.81 4.02
C ALA A 23 28.00 -7.94 3.10
N PRO A 24 27.70 -7.88 1.80
CA PRO A 24 28.44 -7.02 0.88
C PRO A 24 28.45 -5.62 1.50
N ARG A 25 29.65 -5.03 1.62
CA ARG A 25 29.86 -3.68 2.18
C ARG A 25 28.76 -2.76 1.68
N SER A 26 28.05 -2.13 2.58
CA SER A 26 26.99 -1.19 2.29
C SER A 26 27.47 -0.19 1.24
N GLN A 27 27.07 -0.38 0.01
CA GLN A 27 26.98 0.73 -0.92
C GLN A 27 25.94 1.65 -0.31
N GLY A 28 26.34 2.85 0.06
CA GLY A 28 25.53 3.79 0.81
C GLY A 28 24.09 3.78 0.32
N SER A 29 23.15 3.72 1.26
CA SER A 29 21.71 3.72 0.99
C SER A 29 21.40 4.73 -0.12
N PRO A 30 20.82 4.32 -1.25
CA PRO A 30 20.49 5.25 -2.32
C PRO A 30 19.68 6.38 -1.71
N SER A 31 19.99 7.61 -2.07
CA SER A 31 19.27 8.76 -1.54
C SER A 31 17.77 8.57 -1.81
N ALA A 32 16.90 9.05 -0.92
CA ALA A 32 15.44 8.97 -1.10
C ALA A 32 15.01 9.52 -2.48
N THR A 33 15.77 10.46 -3.04
CA THR A 33 15.59 11.03 -4.37
C THR A 33 15.81 10.01 -5.48
N ILE A 34 16.87 9.18 -5.39
CA ILE A 34 17.13 8.11 -6.38
C ILE A 34 16.02 7.06 -6.33
N SER A 35 15.57 6.68 -5.13
CA SER A 35 14.52 5.71 -4.96
C SER A 35 13.16 6.23 -5.46
N ALA A 36 12.84 7.49 -5.18
CA ALA A 36 11.66 8.15 -5.74
C ALA A 36 11.73 8.25 -7.28
N GLY A 37 12.92 8.52 -7.84
CA GLY A 37 13.16 8.50 -9.27
C GLY A 37 12.93 7.14 -9.90
N ILE A 38 13.33 6.06 -9.23
CA ILE A 38 13.06 4.68 -9.69
C ILE A 38 11.54 4.39 -9.71
N VAL A 39 10.82 4.73 -8.63
CA VAL A 39 9.36 4.58 -8.58
C VAL A 39 8.70 5.33 -9.71
N LEU A 40 9.05 6.61 -9.87
CA LEU A 40 8.50 7.45 -10.95
C LEU A 40 8.82 6.88 -12.33
N GLY A 41 10.06 6.44 -12.56
CA GLY A 41 10.46 5.80 -13.79
C GLY A 41 9.67 4.54 -14.10
N MET A 42 9.43 3.67 -13.11
CA MET A 42 8.61 2.46 -13.25
C MET A 42 7.15 2.81 -13.58
N LEU A 43 6.59 3.82 -12.91
CA LEU A 43 5.24 4.29 -13.20
C LEU A 43 5.13 4.86 -14.62
N VAL A 44 6.08 5.66 -15.04
CA VAL A 44 6.13 6.22 -16.40
C VAL A 44 6.26 5.09 -17.44
N MET A 45 7.12 4.09 -17.19
CA MET A 45 7.26 2.91 -18.06
C MET A 45 6.00 2.04 -18.14
N MET A 46 5.15 2.05 -17.13
CA MET A 46 3.85 1.38 -17.18
C MET A 46 2.78 2.22 -17.88
N ILE A 47 2.65 3.47 -17.48
CA ILE A 47 1.55 4.34 -17.89
C ILE A 47 1.70 4.79 -19.36
N ILE A 48 2.90 5.20 -19.79
CA ILE A 48 3.08 5.72 -21.15
C ILE A 48 2.80 4.66 -22.21
N PRO A 49 3.38 3.44 -22.17
CA PRO A 49 3.06 2.39 -23.16
C PRO A 49 1.59 1.99 -23.10
N ALA A 50 0.99 1.93 -21.91
CA ALA A 50 -0.44 1.65 -21.76
C ALA A 50 -1.28 2.70 -22.48
N ILE A 51 -1.04 3.99 -22.21
CA ILE A 51 -1.77 5.09 -22.88
C ILE A 51 -1.57 5.04 -24.40
N LEU A 52 -0.33 4.81 -24.87
CA LEU A 52 -0.05 4.74 -26.30
C LEU A 52 -0.74 3.55 -26.96
N ALA A 53 -0.67 2.37 -26.33
CA ALA A 53 -1.40 1.18 -26.79
C ALA A 53 -2.90 1.43 -26.87
N LEU A 54 -3.48 2.03 -25.84
CA LEU A 54 -4.89 2.34 -25.76
C LEU A 54 -5.34 3.35 -26.82
N ARG A 55 -4.50 4.32 -27.13
CA ARG A 55 -4.77 5.29 -28.22
C ARG A 55 -4.65 4.70 -29.62
N SER A 56 -3.79 3.68 -29.80
CA SER A 56 -3.56 3.04 -31.08
C SER A 56 -4.59 1.96 -31.40
N VAL A 57 -5.18 1.35 -30.38
CA VAL A 57 -6.18 0.30 -30.55
C VAL A 57 -7.54 0.94 -30.87
N ARG A 58 -7.90 0.99 -32.13
CA ARG A 58 -9.27 1.21 -32.57
C ARG A 58 -9.99 -0.14 -32.60
N ILE A 59 -10.59 -0.51 -31.48
CA ILE A 59 -11.39 -1.74 -31.43
C ILE A 59 -12.79 -1.38 -31.92
N PRO A 60 -13.26 -1.90 -33.06
CA PRO A 60 -14.67 -2.02 -33.27
C PRO A 60 -15.17 -2.90 -32.12
N ALA A 61 -16.27 -2.52 -31.46
CA ALA A 61 -16.85 -3.26 -30.36
C ALA A 61 -17.22 -4.69 -30.82
N ILE A 62 -16.28 -5.61 -30.74
CA ILE A 62 -16.46 -7.02 -31.15
C ILE A 62 -17.10 -7.81 -30.01
N LEU A 63 -16.99 -7.30 -28.78
CA LEU A 63 -17.56 -7.93 -27.59
C LEU A 63 -18.29 -6.84 -26.79
N GLU A 64 -19.59 -6.79 -26.89
CA GLU A 64 -20.43 -6.23 -25.83
C GLU A 64 -20.35 -7.22 -24.66
N VAL A 65 -19.53 -6.90 -23.65
CA VAL A 65 -19.59 -7.65 -22.41
C VAL A 65 -20.94 -7.36 -21.77
N GLN A 66 -21.82 -8.32 -21.85
CA GLN A 66 -23.08 -8.25 -21.14
C GLN A 66 -22.80 -8.19 -19.64
N PRO A 67 -23.52 -7.39 -18.86
CA PRO A 67 -23.38 -7.40 -17.42
C PRO A 67 -23.44 -8.82 -16.89
N ASP A 68 -22.50 -9.19 -16.03
CA ASP A 68 -22.42 -10.54 -15.49
C ASP A 68 -23.69 -10.88 -14.71
N ALA A 69 -24.46 -11.81 -15.25
CA ALA A 69 -25.60 -12.40 -14.57
C ALA A 69 -25.19 -13.50 -13.57
N SER A 70 -23.89 -13.84 -13.48
CA SER A 70 -23.44 -14.92 -12.61
C SER A 70 -23.59 -14.54 -11.14
N PRO A 71 -24.31 -15.35 -10.36
CA PRO A 71 -24.48 -15.11 -8.94
C PRO A 71 -23.11 -15.12 -8.24
N HIS A 72 -22.89 -14.13 -7.37
CA HIS A 72 -21.68 -14.03 -6.54
C HIS A 72 -20.36 -13.88 -7.30
N GLY A 73 -20.38 -13.33 -8.53
CA GLY A 73 -19.17 -13.16 -9.34
C GLY A 73 -18.09 -12.34 -8.63
N TYR A 74 -18.47 -11.25 -7.96
CA TYR A 74 -17.57 -10.44 -7.15
C TYR A 74 -16.96 -11.24 -6.00
N THR A 75 -17.79 -11.95 -5.23
CA THR A 75 -17.36 -12.79 -4.12
C THR A 75 -16.37 -13.88 -4.58
N TRP A 76 -16.67 -14.57 -5.69
CA TRP A 76 -15.78 -15.60 -6.24
C TRP A 76 -14.44 -15.01 -6.66
N SER A 77 -14.45 -13.84 -7.30
CA SER A 77 -13.21 -13.18 -7.71
C SER A 77 -12.36 -12.76 -6.52
N LEU A 78 -12.97 -12.25 -5.45
CA LEU A 78 -12.26 -11.96 -4.21
C LEU A 78 -11.62 -13.21 -3.58
N LEU A 79 -12.29 -14.34 -3.60
CA LEU A 79 -11.74 -15.59 -3.07
C LEU A 79 -10.47 -16.03 -3.79
N LEU A 80 -10.32 -15.73 -5.09
CA LEU A 80 -9.07 -15.97 -5.83
C LEU A 80 -7.87 -15.21 -5.27
N PHE A 81 -8.10 -14.07 -4.61
CA PHE A 81 -7.06 -13.31 -3.93
C PHE A 81 -6.95 -13.68 -2.45
N ILE A 82 -8.09 -13.81 -1.76
CA ILE A 82 -8.16 -14.07 -0.33
C ILE A 82 -7.48 -15.39 0.03
N VAL A 83 -7.79 -16.46 -0.69
CA VAL A 83 -7.25 -17.79 -0.36
C VAL A 83 -5.72 -17.84 -0.48
N PRO A 84 -5.09 -17.41 -1.59
CA PRO A 84 -3.63 -17.32 -1.67
C PRO A 84 -3.02 -16.41 -0.60
N ILE A 85 -3.61 -15.24 -0.34
CA ILE A 85 -3.12 -14.32 0.68
C ILE A 85 -3.13 -14.97 2.07
N LEU A 86 -4.19 -15.66 2.44
CA LEU A 86 -4.28 -16.36 3.72
C LEU A 86 -3.25 -17.50 3.82
N VAL A 87 -3.11 -18.30 2.77
CA VAL A 87 -2.12 -19.40 2.71
C VAL A 87 -0.71 -18.83 2.87
N ILE A 88 -0.36 -17.79 2.12
CA ILE A 88 0.96 -17.15 2.19
C ILE A 88 1.17 -16.53 3.57
N THR A 89 0.15 -15.86 4.13
CA THR A 89 0.23 -15.28 5.48
C THR A 89 0.54 -16.33 6.53
N VAL A 90 -0.18 -17.44 6.52
CA VAL A 90 0.04 -18.55 7.46
C VAL A 90 1.41 -19.16 7.26
N TRP A 91 1.84 -19.34 6.02
CA TRP A 91 3.16 -19.85 5.70
C TRP A 91 4.26 -18.94 6.21
N PHE A 92 4.23 -17.66 5.90
CA PHE A 92 5.20 -16.68 6.39
C PHE A 92 5.28 -16.61 7.92
N LEU A 93 4.13 -16.64 8.60
CA LEU A 93 4.09 -16.57 10.05
C LEU A 93 4.64 -17.82 10.75
N ARG A 94 4.71 -18.95 10.04
CA ARG A 94 5.20 -20.24 10.56
C ARG A 94 6.62 -20.58 10.13
N THR A 95 7.17 -19.88 9.13
CA THR A 95 8.51 -20.16 8.61
C THR A 95 9.54 -19.37 9.42
N GLU A 96 10.46 -20.08 10.07
CA GLU A 96 11.50 -19.47 10.91
C GLU A 96 12.59 -18.74 10.09
N GLU A 97 12.67 -19.01 8.79
CA GLU A 97 13.66 -18.42 7.89
C GLU A 97 13.40 -16.93 7.56
N LEU A 98 12.17 -16.47 7.79
CA LEU A 98 11.77 -15.08 7.55
C LEU A 98 11.49 -14.36 8.87
N GLU A 99 12.32 -13.40 9.21
CA GLU A 99 12.11 -12.53 10.38
C GLU A 99 10.97 -11.53 10.14
N ILE A 100 9.73 -12.00 10.16
CA ILE A 100 8.59 -11.11 10.09
C ILE A 100 8.40 -10.45 11.46
N PRO A 101 8.39 -9.12 11.55
CA PRO A 101 8.05 -8.43 12.78
C PRO A 101 6.55 -8.52 13.07
N GLN A 102 6.08 -9.71 13.47
CA GLN A 102 4.66 -10.06 13.62
C GLN A 102 3.88 -9.03 14.44
N ARG A 103 4.47 -8.54 15.54
CA ARG A 103 3.82 -7.52 16.37
C ARG A 103 3.59 -6.21 15.62
N ALA A 104 4.55 -5.78 14.79
CA ALA A 104 4.40 -4.59 13.98
C ALA A 104 3.38 -4.83 12.87
N PHE A 105 3.43 -5.98 12.22
CA PHE A 105 2.51 -6.39 11.17
C PHE A 105 1.05 -6.30 11.65
N TRP A 106 0.70 -7.03 12.72
CA TRP A 106 -0.67 -7.05 13.21
C TRP A 106 -1.15 -5.73 13.82
N ARG A 107 -0.25 -4.95 14.44
CA ARG A 107 -0.61 -3.60 14.90
C ARG A 107 -0.90 -2.67 13.73
N THR A 108 -0.14 -2.76 12.66
CA THR A 108 -0.38 -1.95 11.46
C THR A 108 -1.71 -2.32 10.82
N ILE A 109 -2.00 -3.61 10.66
CA ILE A 109 -3.30 -4.09 10.17
C ILE A 109 -4.43 -3.63 11.10
N GLY A 110 -4.26 -3.75 12.42
CA GLY A 110 -5.25 -3.31 13.42
C GLY A 110 -5.53 -1.80 13.41
N ILE A 111 -4.65 -0.98 12.84
CA ILE A 111 -4.87 0.47 12.64
C ILE A 111 -5.49 0.72 11.25
N LEU A 112 -4.95 0.09 10.21
CA LEU A 112 -5.34 0.38 8.83
C LEU A 112 -6.73 -0.15 8.49
N VAL A 113 -7.08 -1.35 8.93
CA VAL A 113 -8.39 -1.94 8.59
C VAL A 113 -9.55 -1.11 9.14
N PRO A 114 -9.59 -0.75 10.43
CA PRO A 114 -10.64 0.13 10.92
C PRO A 114 -10.66 1.50 10.23
N THR A 115 -9.48 2.04 9.89
CA THR A 115 -9.38 3.33 9.17
C THR A 115 -9.92 3.21 7.75
N GLY A 116 -9.57 2.16 7.01
CA GLY A 116 -10.09 1.89 5.67
C GLY A 116 -11.60 1.66 5.68
N CYS A 117 -12.08 0.82 6.58
CA CYS A 117 -13.52 0.59 6.75
C CYS A 117 -14.28 1.89 7.11
N LEU A 118 -13.70 2.74 7.96
CA LEU A 118 -14.31 4.04 8.30
C LEU A 118 -14.39 4.97 7.09
N LEU A 119 -13.32 5.01 6.28
CA LEU A 119 -13.33 5.79 5.04
C LEU A 119 -14.40 5.28 4.08
N ASP A 120 -14.55 3.97 3.95
CA ASP A 120 -15.59 3.38 3.12
C ASP A 120 -16.99 3.71 3.63
N VAL A 121 -17.23 3.58 4.92
CA VAL A 121 -18.49 3.99 5.57
C VAL A 121 -18.87 5.43 5.26
N ILE A 122 -17.89 6.34 5.18
CA ILE A 122 -18.11 7.76 4.92
C ILE A 122 -18.21 8.06 3.43
N CYS A 123 -17.35 7.45 2.61
CA CYS A 123 -17.11 7.88 1.24
C CYS A 123 -17.77 6.98 0.17
N ALA A 124 -18.12 5.72 0.50
CA ALA A 124 -18.55 4.75 -0.51
C ALA A 124 -19.74 5.25 -1.33
N GLN A 125 -20.77 5.76 -0.69
CA GLN A 125 -21.97 6.26 -1.40
C GLN A 125 -21.67 7.39 -2.38
N TRP A 126 -20.67 8.23 -2.10
CA TRP A 126 -20.33 9.37 -2.94
C TRP A 126 -19.34 9.04 -4.04
N CYS A 127 -18.54 8.00 -3.84
CA CYS A 127 -17.46 7.62 -4.73
C CYS A 127 -17.78 6.37 -5.57
N PHE A 128 -18.60 5.46 -5.05
CA PHE A 128 -18.89 4.17 -5.64
C PHE A 128 -20.40 3.89 -5.68
N TYR A 129 -20.80 2.93 -6.52
CA TYR A 129 -22.09 2.29 -6.47
C TYR A 129 -21.98 0.85 -6.98
N TYR A 130 -22.97 0.01 -6.65
CA TYR A 130 -22.98 -1.42 -6.93
C TYR A 130 -24.15 -1.73 -7.86
N PRO A 131 -23.94 -1.74 -9.20
CA PRO A 131 -25.03 -1.89 -10.17
C PRO A 131 -25.67 -3.28 -10.13
N HIS A 132 -24.94 -4.32 -9.73
CA HIS A 132 -25.40 -5.71 -9.69
C HIS A 132 -25.34 -6.33 -8.29
N PRO A 133 -26.38 -6.14 -7.44
CA PRO A 133 -26.39 -6.68 -6.08
C PRO A 133 -26.24 -8.21 -6.00
N ARG A 134 -26.63 -8.92 -7.08
CA ARG A 134 -26.49 -10.39 -7.14
C ARG A 134 -25.06 -10.87 -7.31
N SER A 135 -24.12 -10.00 -7.65
CA SER A 135 -22.69 -10.34 -7.76
C SER A 135 -22.00 -10.53 -6.40
N THR A 136 -22.67 -10.13 -5.31
CA THR A 136 -22.20 -10.24 -3.92
C THR A 136 -22.96 -11.34 -3.18
N LEU A 137 -22.54 -11.65 -1.95
CA LEU A 137 -23.26 -12.58 -1.05
C LEU A 137 -24.62 -12.04 -0.60
N GLY A 138 -24.91 -10.76 -0.85
CA GLY A 138 -26.13 -10.11 -0.36
C GLY A 138 -26.08 -9.78 1.13
N ILE A 139 -24.94 -9.98 1.80
CA ILE A 139 -24.71 -9.56 3.19
C ILE A 139 -24.26 -8.11 3.16
N LEU A 140 -25.11 -7.25 3.70
CA LEU A 140 -24.87 -5.82 3.71
C LEU A 140 -24.50 -5.35 5.12
N ALA A 141 -23.45 -4.55 5.23
CA ALA A 141 -23.06 -3.87 6.45
C ALA A 141 -23.57 -2.42 6.43
N PRO A 142 -24.01 -1.88 7.60
CA PRO A 142 -24.50 -0.52 7.69
C PRO A 142 -23.35 0.48 7.51
N ALA A 143 -23.60 1.49 6.67
CA ALA A 143 -22.76 2.66 6.51
C ALA A 143 -23.58 3.93 6.74
N LEU A 144 -23.00 5.12 6.72
CA LEU A 144 -23.72 6.37 6.98
C LEU A 144 -24.76 6.65 5.89
N GLY A 145 -26.02 6.31 6.20
CA GLY A 145 -27.17 6.53 5.31
C GLY A 145 -27.30 5.54 4.14
N HIS A 146 -26.49 4.49 4.08
CA HIS A 146 -26.54 3.48 3.02
C HIS A 146 -26.03 2.12 3.53
N TRP A 147 -26.03 1.13 2.64
CA TRP A 147 -25.58 -0.23 2.91
C TRP A 147 -24.47 -0.60 1.95
N VAL A 148 -23.41 -1.21 2.45
CA VAL A 148 -22.22 -1.62 1.70
C VAL A 148 -22.08 -3.14 1.78
N PRO A 149 -21.75 -3.83 0.67
CA PRO A 149 -21.48 -5.26 0.68
C PRO A 149 -20.34 -5.60 1.65
N ILE A 150 -20.47 -6.71 2.38
CA ILE A 150 -19.44 -7.16 3.33
C ILE A 150 -18.10 -7.44 2.64
N GLU A 151 -18.13 -7.74 1.36
CA GLU A 151 -16.98 -7.96 0.50
C GLU A 151 -16.00 -6.77 0.53
N GLU A 152 -16.49 -5.54 0.62
CA GLU A 152 -15.64 -4.34 0.69
C GLU A 152 -14.74 -4.36 1.94
N TYR A 153 -15.30 -4.70 3.09
CA TYR A 153 -14.50 -4.78 4.32
C TYR A 153 -13.46 -5.90 4.29
N VAL A 154 -13.81 -7.02 3.67
CA VAL A 154 -12.88 -8.14 3.44
C VAL A 154 -11.79 -7.73 2.45
N PHE A 155 -12.14 -6.96 1.43
CA PHE A 155 -11.21 -6.41 0.46
C PHE A 155 -10.16 -5.49 1.12
N TYR A 156 -10.57 -4.54 1.98
CA TYR A 156 -9.62 -3.71 2.73
C TYR A 156 -8.66 -4.54 3.59
N LEU A 157 -9.20 -5.51 4.34
CA LEU A 157 -8.37 -6.38 5.18
C LEU A 157 -7.31 -7.11 4.35
N THR A 158 -7.75 -7.77 3.28
CA THR A 158 -6.85 -8.59 2.44
C THR A 158 -5.90 -7.73 1.62
N GLY A 159 -6.32 -6.56 1.16
CA GLY A 159 -5.48 -5.59 0.45
C GLY A 159 -4.30 -5.10 1.30
N PHE A 160 -4.56 -4.68 2.54
CA PHE A 160 -3.48 -4.26 3.45
C PHE A 160 -2.53 -5.40 3.80
N ILE A 161 -3.07 -6.61 4.03
CA ILE A 161 -2.24 -7.81 4.29
C ILE A 161 -1.35 -8.09 3.08
N MET A 162 -1.91 -8.10 1.86
CA MET A 162 -1.15 -8.33 0.63
C MET A 162 -0.01 -7.34 0.44
N ILE A 163 -0.27 -6.04 0.65
CA ILE A 163 0.76 -5.00 0.56
C ILE A 163 1.90 -5.26 1.53
N LEU A 164 1.58 -5.56 2.81
CA LEU A 164 2.60 -5.81 3.82
C LEU A 164 3.37 -7.10 3.57
N LEU A 165 2.71 -8.19 3.17
CA LEU A 165 3.38 -9.44 2.85
C LEU A 165 4.39 -9.24 1.72
N LEU A 166 3.98 -8.55 0.67
CA LEU A 166 4.84 -8.29 -0.48
C LEU A 166 6.01 -7.38 -0.12
N TYR A 167 5.77 -6.31 0.63
CA TYR A 167 6.82 -5.41 1.08
C TYR A 167 7.83 -6.09 2.01
N VAL A 168 7.34 -6.87 2.98
CA VAL A 168 8.19 -7.60 3.93
C VAL A 168 8.99 -8.66 3.20
N TRP A 169 8.35 -9.46 2.34
CA TRP A 169 9.05 -10.50 1.59
C TRP A 169 10.14 -9.92 0.68
N LEU A 170 9.84 -8.86 -0.06
CA LEU A 170 10.84 -8.19 -0.89
C LEU A 170 11.98 -7.56 -0.07
N GLY A 171 11.63 -6.95 1.08
CA GLY A 171 12.60 -6.27 1.95
C GLY A 171 13.52 -7.20 2.73
N GLU A 172 13.01 -8.34 3.18
CA GLU A 172 13.77 -9.29 4.01
C GLU A 172 14.49 -10.35 3.17
N TYR A 173 13.98 -10.67 1.98
CA TYR A 173 14.54 -11.76 1.16
C TYR A 173 15.35 -11.23 -0.03
N TRP A 174 14.70 -10.63 -1.02
CA TRP A 174 15.39 -10.23 -2.25
C TRP A 174 16.22 -8.95 -2.13
N LEU A 175 15.77 -8.03 -1.34
CA LEU A 175 16.35 -6.69 -1.23
C LEU A 175 16.84 -6.37 0.18
N ALA A 176 17.17 -7.39 0.97
CA ALA A 176 17.65 -7.26 2.35
C ALA A 176 18.89 -6.36 2.47
N ALA A 177 19.78 -6.40 1.46
CA ALA A 177 20.98 -5.57 1.42
C ALA A 177 20.70 -4.05 1.40
N TYR A 178 19.47 -3.63 1.15
CA TYR A 178 19.03 -2.22 1.14
C TYR A 178 18.22 -1.84 2.38
N THR A 179 18.10 -2.74 3.33
CA THR A 179 17.49 -2.49 4.63
C THR A 179 18.50 -1.83 5.57
N VAL A 180 18.02 -1.06 6.54
CA VAL A 180 18.90 -0.36 7.50
C VAL A 180 19.64 -1.36 8.38
N GLU A 181 20.97 -1.30 8.40
CA GLU A 181 21.83 -2.26 9.13
C GLU A 181 21.59 -2.25 10.65
N ASP A 182 21.63 -1.08 11.29
CA ASP A 182 21.39 -0.91 12.73
C ASP A 182 20.03 -0.27 13.01
N TYR A 183 18.97 -1.00 12.68
CA TYR A 183 17.62 -0.51 12.85
C TYR A 183 17.29 -0.14 14.30
N ARG A 184 17.75 -0.95 15.28
CA ARG A 184 17.43 -0.73 16.70
C ARG A 184 18.17 0.48 17.27
N GLY A 185 19.45 0.63 16.97
CA GLY A 185 20.25 1.78 17.43
C GLY A 185 19.71 3.08 16.88
N GLN A 186 19.45 3.12 15.56
CA GLN A 186 18.87 4.29 14.91
C GLN A 186 17.47 4.64 15.44
N SER A 187 16.62 3.65 15.71
CA SER A 187 15.28 3.88 16.27
C SER A 187 15.34 4.48 17.68
N ARG A 188 16.27 4.01 18.53
CA ARG A 188 16.48 4.54 19.89
C ARG A 188 17.02 5.97 19.90
N ALA A 189 17.83 6.32 18.91
CA ALA A 189 18.41 7.67 18.79
C ALA A 189 17.40 8.74 18.34
N LEU A 190 16.23 8.35 17.86
CA LEU A 190 15.23 9.30 17.38
C LEU A 190 14.56 10.02 18.55
N PRO A 191 14.41 11.37 18.49
CA PRO A 191 13.74 12.14 19.55
C PRO A 191 12.22 11.92 19.53
N LYS A 192 11.60 11.92 18.34
CA LYS A 192 10.17 11.68 18.11
C LYS A 192 9.89 11.27 16.68
N LEU A 193 8.75 10.57 16.46
CA LEU A 193 8.29 10.15 15.13
C LEU A 193 7.57 11.24 14.36
N LEU A 194 6.65 11.95 15.02
CA LEU A 194 5.87 12.98 14.34
C LEU A 194 6.71 14.24 14.14
N LYS A 195 6.95 14.55 12.88
CA LYS A 195 7.64 15.77 12.45
C LYS A 195 6.86 16.42 11.33
N PHE A 196 6.68 17.73 11.43
CA PHE A 196 6.03 18.49 10.37
C PHE A 196 6.94 18.62 9.15
N HIS A 197 6.39 18.36 7.96
CA HIS A 197 7.07 18.51 6.68
C HIS A 197 6.28 19.48 5.78
N PRO A 198 6.64 20.78 5.76
CA PRO A 198 5.86 21.81 5.10
C PRO A 198 5.75 21.59 3.59
N MET A 199 6.79 21.05 2.95
CA MET A 199 6.79 20.79 1.51
C MET A 199 5.69 19.79 1.10
N SER A 200 5.47 18.73 1.90
CA SER A 200 4.37 17.79 1.64
C SER A 200 3.01 18.48 1.69
N LEU A 201 2.83 19.41 2.64
CA LEU A 201 1.59 20.16 2.73
C LEU A 201 1.40 21.06 1.51
N VAL A 202 2.44 21.79 1.11
CA VAL A 202 2.40 22.65 -0.08
C VAL A 202 2.06 21.84 -1.34
N VAL A 203 2.75 20.71 -1.55
CA VAL A 203 2.47 19.82 -2.70
C VAL A 203 1.03 19.35 -2.67
N GLY A 204 0.52 18.91 -1.51
CA GLY A 204 -0.86 18.46 -1.39
C GLY A 204 -1.88 19.55 -1.72
N VAL A 205 -1.69 20.76 -1.19
CA VAL A 205 -2.56 21.91 -1.47
C VAL A 205 -2.52 22.28 -2.96
N VAL A 206 -1.33 22.29 -3.58
CA VAL A 206 -1.19 22.55 -5.02
C VAL A 206 -1.90 21.51 -5.85
N LEU A 207 -1.77 20.22 -5.50
CA LEU A 207 -2.46 19.13 -6.22
C LEU A 207 -3.97 19.26 -6.11
N ILE A 208 -4.50 19.54 -4.92
CA ILE A 208 -5.95 19.74 -4.72
C ILE A 208 -6.44 20.98 -5.50
N ALA A 209 -5.73 22.07 -5.44
CA ALA A 209 -6.09 23.28 -6.19
C ALA A 209 -6.08 23.03 -7.71
N ALA A 210 -5.04 22.38 -8.22
CA ALA A 210 -4.95 22.00 -9.62
C ALA A 210 -6.08 21.05 -10.05
N ALA A 211 -6.44 20.09 -9.21
CA ALA A 211 -7.54 19.16 -9.47
C ALA A 211 -8.89 19.88 -9.54
N ILE A 212 -9.15 20.82 -8.62
CA ILE A 212 -10.38 21.63 -8.63
C ILE A 212 -10.44 22.51 -9.87
N ILE A 213 -9.35 23.18 -10.23
CA ILE A 213 -9.26 24.00 -11.44
C ILE A 213 -9.49 23.15 -12.68
N TYR A 214 -8.81 22.01 -12.78
CA TYR A 214 -8.99 21.08 -13.89
C TYR A 214 -10.45 20.62 -14.01
N LYS A 215 -11.03 20.15 -12.90
CA LYS A 215 -12.42 19.68 -12.86
C LYS A 215 -13.39 20.75 -13.34
N LYS A 216 -13.19 22.00 -12.90
CA LYS A 216 -14.10 23.12 -13.19
C LYS A 216 -14.01 23.64 -14.63
N PHE A 217 -12.80 23.65 -15.22
CA PHE A 217 -12.58 24.35 -16.50
C PHE A 217 -12.25 23.44 -17.67
N PHE A 218 -11.80 22.20 -17.43
CA PHE A 218 -11.27 21.32 -18.46
C PHE A 218 -11.93 19.94 -18.49
N SER A 219 -12.61 19.52 -17.44
CA SER A 219 -13.26 18.21 -17.39
C SER A 219 -14.55 18.23 -18.20
N ALA A 220 -14.77 17.15 -18.96
CA ALA A 220 -16.04 16.92 -19.67
C ALA A 220 -17.17 16.43 -18.72
N VAL A 221 -16.85 16.06 -17.51
CA VAL A 221 -17.81 15.63 -16.50
C VAL A 221 -18.32 16.83 -15.72
N GLU A 222 -19.64 17.02 -15.77
CA GLU A 222 -20.30 18.16 -15.16
C GLU A 222 -20.07 18.31 -13.64
N ALA A 223 -20.43 19.48 -13.19
CA ALA A 223 -20.49 20.07 -11.85
C ALA A 223 -20.24 19.14 -10.66
N GLY A 224 -19.28 19.49 -9.85
CA GLY A 224 -18.93 18.84 -8.59
C GLY A 224 -17.48 19.07 -8.25
N LEU A 225 -17.11 18.69 -7.04
CA LEU A 225 -15.72 18.67 -6.64
C LEU A 225 -15.13 17.27 -6.97
N PRO A 226 -13.84 17.19 -7.30
CA PRO A 226 -13.14 15.90 -7.45
C PRO A 226 -12.91 15.27 -6.07
N GLY A 227 -14.04 14.92 -5.40
CA GLY A 227 -14.05 14.54 -3.99
C GLY A 227 -13.17 13.33 -3.71
N TYR A 228 -13.20 12.34 -4.58
CA TYR A 228 -12.38 11.14 -4.40
C TYR A 228 -10.88 11.44 -4.53
N PHE A 229 -10.48 12.25 -5.52
CA PHE A 229 -9.11 12.71 -5.65
C PHE A 229 -8.64 13.48 -4.40
N ILE A 230 -9.48 14.36 -3.86
CA ILE A 230 -9.16 15.13 -2.64
C ILE A 230 -8.94 14.18 -1.46
N VAL A 231 -9.79 13.16 -1.28
CA VAL A 231 -9.64 12.16 -0.22
C VAL A 231 -8.33 11.38 -0.38
N LEU A 232 -7.97 11.00 -1.61
CA LEU A 232 -6.73 10.27 -1.87
C LEU A 232 -5.48 11.12 -1.60
N VAL A 233 -5.50 12.37 -2.02
CA VAL A 233 -4.40 13.31 -1.73
C VAL A 233 -4.29 13.53 -0.22
N ALA A 234 -5.39 13.73 0.48
CA ALA A 234 -5.38 13.89 1.94
C ALA A 234 -4.87 12.63 2.64
N GLY A 235 -5.31 11.44 2.22
CA GLY A 235 -4.85 10.16 2.75
C GLY A 235 -3.35 9.92 2.57
N GLY A 236 -2.81 10.28 1.42
CA GLY A 236 -1.35 10.24 1.16
C GLY A 236 -0.60 11.39 1.84
N LEU A 237 -1.23 12.56 1.98
CA LEU A 237 -0.62 13.74 2.59
C LEU A 237 -0.37 13.56 4.09
N ILE A 238 -1.31 13.00 4.83
CA ILE A 238 -1.21 12.82 6.28
C ILE A 238 0.07 12.08 6.67
N PRO A 239 0.39 10.88 6.13
CA PRO A 239 1.65 10.20 6.39
C PRO A 239 2.87 11.00 5.94
N SER A 240 2.77 11.70 4.81
CA SER A 240 3.87 12.49 4.26
C SER A 240 4.21 13.70 5.13
N VAL A 241 3.21 14.38 5.66
CA VAL A 241 3.40 15.56 6.53
C VAL A 241 3.92 15.15 7.90
N SER A 242 3.46 14.02 8.45
CA SER A 242 3.71 13.66 9.85
C SER A 242 4.78 12.59 10.05
N LEU A 243 4.83 11.56 9.22
CA LEU A 243 5.70 10.40 9.42
C LEU A 243 6.89 10.34 8.47
N TYR A 244 6.72 10.82 7.23
CA TYR A 244 7.76 10.75 6.20
C TYR A 244 9.14 11.26 6.63
N PRO A 245 9.29 12.41 7.32
CA PRO A 245 10.61 12.94 7.66
C PRO A 245 11.48 11.97 8.44
N VAL A 246 10.87 11.10 9.24
CA VAL A 246 11.56 10.10 10.05
C VAL A 246 11.63 8.77 9.33
N THR A 247 10.51 8.26 8.83
CA THR A 247 10.42 6.92 8.25
C THR A 247 11.20 6.78 6.95
N ARG A 248 11.39 7.87 6.17
CA ARG A 248 12.11 7.85 4.89
C ARG A 248 13.49 7.19 4.94
N ARG A 249 14.16 7.19 6.11
CA ARG A 249 15.48 6.60 6.31
C ARG A 249 15.41 5.10 6.56
N PHE A 250 14.26 4.59 7.00
CA PHE A 250 14.02 3.20 7.37
C PHE A 250 13.35 2.41 6.25
N ILE A 251 12.64 3.11 5.37
CA ILE A 251 11.95 2.47 4.24
C ILE A 251 12.98 1.86 3.28
N ASN A 252 12.82 0.58 2.99
CA ASN A 252 13.48 -0.04 1.85
C ASN A 252 12.75 0.41 0.56
N TRP A 253 13.25 1.49 -0.04
CA TRP A 253 12.61 2.12 -1.21
C TRP A 253 12.54 1.21 -2.44
N ARG A 254 13.51 0.28 -2.58
CA ARG A 254 13.47 -0.69 -3.68
C ARG A 254 12.38 -1.71 -3.48
N ALA A 255 12.22 -2.21 -2.26
CA ALA A 255 11.13 -3.10 -1.91
C ALA A 255 9.77 -2.40 -2.09
N LEU A 256 9.64 -1.14 -1.63
CA LEU A 256 8.43 -0.34 -1.83
C LEU A 256 8.12 -0.14 -3.32
N SER A 257 9.14 0.15 -4.14
CA SER A 257 8.96 0.34 -5.59
C SER A 257 8.38 -0.89 -6.26
N LEU A 258 8.96 -2.06 -5.97
CA LEU A 258 8.46 -3.33 -6.53
C LEU A 258 7.08 -3.69 -5.96
N THR A 259 6.85 -3.43 -4.67
CA THR A 259 5.51 -3.60 -4.08
C THR A 259 4.48 -2.75 -4.83
N MET A 260 4.76 -1.47 -5.06
CA MET A 260 3.87 -0.59 -5.81
C MET A 260 3.62 -1.11 -7.24
N PHE A 261 4.68 -1.57 -7.90
CA PHE A 261 4.55 -2.13 -9.25
C PHE A 261 3.61 -3.33 -9.28
N PHE A 262 3.83 -4.32 -8.41
CA PHE A 262 3.00 -5.53 -8.40
C PHE A 262 1.56 -5.25 -7.95
N ILE A 263 1.37 -4.40 -6.95
CA ILE A 263 0.02 -4.02 -6.49
C ILE A 263 -0.73 -3.30 -7.61
N LEU A 264 -0.10 -2.33 -8.29
CA LEU A 264 -0.72 -1.66 -9.43
C LEU A 264 -1.06 -2.65 -10.55
N LEU A 265 -0.10 -3.50 -10.93
CA LEU A 265 -0.31 -4.46 -12.02
C LEU A 265 -1.53 -5.35 -11.75
N ILE A 266 -1.58 -5.97 -10.56
CA ILE A 266 -2.66 -6.89 -10.19
C ILE A 266 -3.99 -6.14 -10.09
N SER A 267 -4.01 -5.01 -9.40
CA SER A 267 -5.23 -4.26 -9.15
C SER A 267 -5.81 -3.66 -10.43
N MET A 268 -4.96 -3.08 -11.30
CA MET A 268 -5.44 -2.52 -12.55
C MET A 268 -5.95 -3.60 -13.51
N LEU A 269 -5.27 -4.74 -13.58
CA LEU A 269 -5.77 -5.87 -14.37
C LEU A 269 -7.15 -6.32 -13.86
N TRP A 270 -7.29 -6.48 -12.55
CA TRP A 270 -8.54 -6.93 -11.95
C TRP A 270 -9.68 -5.93 -12.16
N GLU A 271 -9.46 -4.65 -11.90
CA GLU A 271 -10.49 -3.62 -12.08
C GLU A 271 -10.91 -3.45 -13.53
N ALA A 272 -9.92 -3.33 -14.44
CA ALA A 272 -10.20 -3.06 -15.85
C ALA A 272 -10.76 -4.26 -16.60
N THR A 273 -10.46 -5.50 -16.18
CA THR A 273 -10.87 -6.71 -16.93
C THR A 273 -12.03 -7.47 -16.29
N LEU A 274 -12.27 -7.28 -15.00
CA LEU A 274 -13.31 -8.01 -14.27
C LEU A 274 -14.30 -7.06 -13.61
N ALA A 275 -13.87 -6.23 -12.66
CA ALA A 275 -14.79 -5.50 -11.82
C ALA A 275 -15.68 -4.53 -12.58
N LEU A 276 -15.11 -3.65 -13.38
CA LEU A 276 -15.84 -2.65 -14.16
C LEU A 276 -16.64 -3.26 -15.33
N PRO A 277 -16.05 -4.14 -16.18
CA PRO A 277 -16.80 -4.75 -17.27
C PRO A 277 -18.01 -5.55 -16.83
N TYR A 278 -17.91 -6.25 -15.70
CA TYR A 278 -19.00 -7.03 -15.13
C TYR A 278 -19.90 -6.22 -14.18
N GLY A 279 -19.60 -4.95 -13.95
CA GLY A 279 -20.40 -4.05 -13.11
C GLY A 279 -20.51 -4.50 -11.66
N TRP A 280 -19.48 -5.11 -11.10
CA TRP A 280 -19.49 -5.51 -9.69
C TRP A 280 -19.54 -4.30 -8.76
N TRP A 281 -18.79 -3.27 -9.09
CA TRP A 281 -18.93 -1.90 -8.62
C TRP A 281 -18.63 -0.94 -9.76
N ASN A 282 -18.94 0.32 -9.57
CA ASN A 282 -18.59 1.37 -10.51
C ASN A 282 -18.33 2.68 -9.75
N TYR A 283 -17.72 3.64 -10.41
CA TYR A 283 -17.35 4.93 -9.85
C TYR A 283 -18.42 5.98 -10.11
N GLN A 284 -18.70 6.83 -9.11
CA GLN A 284 -19.55 7.99 -9.26
C GLN A 284 -18.82 9.08 -10.04
N HIS A 285 -19.10 9.24 -11.32
CA HIS A 285 -18.37 10.15 -12.21
C HIS A 285 -18.32 11.61 -11.70
N HIS A 286 -19.37 12.07 -11.03
CA HIS A 286 -19.41 13.42 -10.46
C HIS A 286 -18.37 13.63 -9.34
N ALA A 287 -17.98 12.60 -8.61
CA ALA A 287 -16.97 12.65 -7.56
C ALA A 287 -15.54 12.46 -8.08
N MET A 288 -15.38 12.04 -9.34
CA MET A 288 -14.08 11.83 -9.98
C MET A 288 -13.55 13.11 -10.62
N LEU A 289 -12.26 13.16 -10.89
CA LEU A 289 -11.58 14.25 -11.58
C LEU A 289 -12.10 14.43 -13.02
N GLY A 290 -12.58 13.33 -13.62
CA GLY A 290 -13.08 13.31 -15.00
C GLY A 290 -12.00 12.95 -16.02
N LEU A 291 -10.93 12.30 -15.57
CA LEU A 291 -9.93 11.66 -16.41
C LEU A 291 -10.17 10.15 -16.39
N PHE A 292 -10.57 9.61 -17.52
CA PHE A 292 -10.90 8.18 -17.67
C PHE A 292 -10.00 7.51 -18.70
N ILE A 293 -9.66 6.26 -18.42
CA ILE A 293 -8.90 5.39 -19.33
C ILE A 293 -9.91 4.57 -20.12
N GLY A 294 -10.37 5.10 -21.28
CA GLY A 294 -11.50 4.57 -22.03
C GLY A 294 -11.37 3.11 -22.42
N ALA A 295 -10.21 2.67 -22.91
CA ALA A 295 -10.00 1.27 -23.27
C ALA A 295 -9.87 0.31 -22.06
N TRP A 296 -9.88 0.84 -20.84
CA TRP A 296 -9.92 0.08 -19.59
C TRP A 296 -11.27 0.25 -18.88
N SER A 297 -12.37 0.10 -19.66
CA SER A 297 -13.73 0.19 -19.15
C SER A 297 -14.01 1.53 -18.44
N ASP A 298 -13.50 2.63 -19.00
CA ASP A 298 -13.61 3.97 -18.43
C ASP A 298 -13.11 4.07 -16.99
N LEU A 299 -12.03 3.33 -16.70
CA LEU A 299 -11.37 3.37 -15.40
C LEU A 299 -10.92 4.78 -15.06
N PRO A 300 -11.34 5.40 -13.96
CA PRO A 300 -10.90 6.72 -13.58
C PRO A 300 -9.44 6.68 -13.11
N ILE A 301 -8.71 7.78 -13.33
CA ILE A 301 -7.31 7.88 -12.90
C ILE A 301 -7.15 7.71 -11.38
N GLU A 302 -8.18 8.01 -10.63
CA GLU A 302 -8.23 7.79 -9.19
C GLU A 302 -8.05 6.32 -8.81
N ALA A 303 -8.45 5.38 -9.64
CA ALA A 303 -8.20 3.96 -9.41
C ALA A 303 -6.70 3.65 -9.35
N VAL A 304 -5.89 4.31 -10.18
CA VAL A 304 -4.43 4.22 -10.11
C VAL A 304 -3.91 4.89 -8.84
N LEU A 305 -4.44 6.05 -8.52
CA LEU A 305 -3.97 6.86 -7.38
C LEU A 305 -4.30 6.23 -6.02
N VAL A 306 -5.45 5.54 -5.89
CA VAL A 306 -5.80 4.88 -4.64
C VAL A 306 -4.79 3.80 -4.29
N TRP A 307 -4.40 2.97 -5.24
CA TRP A 307 -3.42 1.91 -5.00
C TRP A 307 -2.03 2.43 -4.66
N LEU A 308 -1.64 3.56 -5.25
CA LEU A 308 -0.40 4.27 -4.88
C LEU A 308 -0.48 4.83 -3.45
N ALA A 309 -1.55 5.53 -3.13
CA ALA A 309 -1.74 6.16 -1.83
C ALA A 309 -1.85 5.10 -0.70
N VAL A 310 -2.62 4.04 -0.92
CA VAL A 310 -2.81 2.95 0.04
C VAL A 310 -1.51 2.19 0.26
N THR A 311 -0.78 1.82 -0.81
CA THR A 311 0.50 1.12 -0.68
C THR A 311 1.53 1.97 0.07
N TYR A 312 1.66 3.23 -0.29
CA TYR A 312 2.54 4.19 0.36
C TYR A 312 2.20 4.40 1.83
N GLY A 313 0.93 4.68 2.13
CA GLY A 313 0.45 4.90 3.50
C GLY A 313 0.63 3.66 4.39
N THR A 314 0.37 2.47 3.85
CA THR A 314 0.56 1.19 4.53
C THR A 314 2.01 0.96 4.93
N VAL A 315 2.94 1.15 4.01
CA VAL A 315 4.38 0.93 4.28
C VAL A 315 4.93 1.98 5.23
N ILE A 316 4.58 3.26 5.08
CA ILE A 316 5.01 4.31 6.02
C ILE A 316 4.53 4.02 7.44
N LEU A 317 3.26 3.64 7.60
CA LEU A 317 2.72 3.31 8.92
C LEU A 317 3.39 2.07 9.51
N PHE A 318 3.62 1.05 8.69
CA PHE A 318 4.32 -0.15 9.12
C PHE A 318 5.74 0.16 9.64
N GLU A 319 6.50 0.95 8.90
CA GLU A 319 7.83 1.37 9.33
C GLU A 319 7.77 2.24 10.59
N ALA A 320 6.78 3.14 10.72
CA ALA A 320 6.59 3.92 11.93
C ALA A 320 6.29 3.03 13.15
N VAL A 321 5.47 1.99 13.00
CA VAL A 321 5.17 1.02 14.05
C VAL A 321 6.42 0.18 14.41
N LYS A 322 7.20 -0.25 13.43
CA LYS A 322 8.49 -0.94 13.65
C LYS A 322 9.46 -0.07 14.45
N ILE A 323 9.64 1.19 14.04
CA ILE A 323 10.51 2.16 14.71
C ILE A 323 10.07 2.36 16.17
N TRP A 324 8.76 2.56 16.38
CA TRP A 324 8.20 2.68 17.73
C TRP A 324 8.54 1.47 18.58
N GLN A 325 8.31 0.26 18.10
CA GLN A 325 8.59 -0.97 18.85
C GLN A 325 10.07 -1.17 19.12
N ALA A 326 10.93 -0.90 18.14
CA ALA A 326 12.38 -1.03 18.26
C ALA A 326 12.98 -0.02 19.24
N SER A 327 12.35 1.15 19.42
CA SER A 327 12.78 2.18 20.37
C SER A 327 12.62 1.74 21.83
N GLY A 328 11.68 0.84 22.12
CA GLY A 328 11.34 0.40 23.50
C GLY A 328 10.58 1.46 24.32
N ARG A 329 10.22 2.59 23.73
CA ARG A 329 9.52 3.70 24.40
C ARG A 329 8.00 3.51 24.37
N ARG A 330 7.31 4.23 25.28
CA ARG A 330 5.84 4.32 25.23
C ARG A 330 5.41 5.05 23.95
N ALA A 331 4.24 4.69 23.40
CA ALA A 331 3.74 5.29 22.16
C ALA A 331 3.73 6.83 22.23
N ARG A 332 3.15 7.40 23.29
CA ARG A 332 3.10 8.86 23.48
C ARG A 332 4.48 9.52 23.41
N GLU A 333 5.46 8.96 24.09
CA GLU A 333 6.84 9.47 24.11
C GLU A 333 7.50 9.37 22.73
N MET A 334 7.27 8.25 22.04
CA MET A 334 7.86 8.05 20.72
C MET A 334 7.20 8.91 19.64
N PHE A 335 5.89 9.07 19.65
CA PHE A 335 5.20 9.88 18.64
C PHE A 335 5.32 11.39 18.91
N LEU A 336 5.15 11.82 20.16
CA LEU A 336 5.08 13.25 20.52
C LEU A 336 6.39 13.81 21.12
N GLY A 337 7.27 12.93 21.61
CA GLY A 337 8.49 13.31 22.32
C GLY A 337 8.28 13.40 23.85
N ASN A 338 9.38 13.44 24.60
CA ASN A 338 9.32 13.62 26.06
C ASN A 338 8.89 15.03 26.42
N THR A 339 7.81 15.15 27.15
CA THR A 339 7.30 16.44 27.67
C THR A 339 8.17 17.00 28.81
N THR A 340 9.14 16.24 29.32
CA THR A 340 9.93 16.57 30.52
C THR A 340 11.32 17.17 30.24
N ALA A 341 11.64 17.54 28.99
CA ALA A 341 12.94 18.12 28.65
C ALA A 341 12.95 19.67 28.54
N VAL A 342 11.98 20.32 29.15
CA VAL A 342 11.99 21.81 29.27
C VAL A 342 11.91 22.17 30.74
N GLU A 343 12.95 21.79 31.51
CA GLU A 343 13.29 22.44 32.77
C GLU A 343 14.69 21.98 33.21
N LYS A 344 15.69 22.65 32.72
CA LYS A 344 16.87 22.99 33.54
C LYS A 344 17.45 24.31 33.02
N PRO A 345 17.52 25.29 33.90
CA PRO A 345 18.10 26.61 33.60
C PRO A 345 19.59 26.50 33.37
#